data_cdec034626c76870e224e907067d328a
#
_entry.id   cdec034626c76870e224e907067d328a
#
_cell.length_a   1.000
_cell.length_b   1.000
_cell.length_c   1.000
_cell.angle_alpha   90.00
_cell.angle_beta   90.00
_cell.angle_gamma   90.00
#
_symmetry.space_group_name_H-M   'P 1'
#
loop_
_entity.id
_entity.type
_entity.pdbx_description
1 polymer ?
#
loop_
_entity_poly.entity_id
_entity_poly.type
_entity_poly.pdbx_seq_one_letter_code
_entity_poly.pdbx_strand_id
1 'polypeptide(L)'
;SACEAGELYRAIVGGRPQEEIIRLVKFYDYLEIQPLGNNEFMLRSDKEPVNTMEELQDINRRICRLGEEFNKLVVATCDVHFLDPEDEIYRRIIMAGKGFKDADEQAPLYLRTTEEMLKEFEYLGSAKAEEVVITNPNKIADMCEKIAPVRPDKCPPFIENSDQMLRDICYNKAHSMYGEELPPIVKERLDRELN
;
A
#
# COMPACT_ATOMS: atom_id res chain seq x y z
N SER A 1 -6.07 8.66 -4.78
CA SER A 1 -7.33 8.10 -4.23
C SER A 1 -7.18 6.67 -3.70
N ALA A 2 -5.96 6.18 -3.65
CA ALA A 2 -5.59 4.83 -3.23
C ALA A 2 -6.16 3.69 -4.11
N CYS A 3 -5.85 2.42 -3.75
CA CYS A 3 -6.20 1.19 -4.44
C CYS A 3 -7.70 0.84 -4.31
N GLU A 4 -8.05 -0.43 -4.55
CA GLU A 4 -9.42 -0.95 -4.42
C GLU A 4 -9.99 -0.82 -2.99
N ALA A 5 -9.12 -0.78 -1.98
CA ALA A 5 -9.53 -0.53 -0.58
C ALA A 5 -9.81 0.95 -0.29
N GLY A 6 -9.45 1.86 -1.20
CA GLY A 6 -9.69 3.29 -1.07
C GLY A 6 -11.15 3.69 -1.14
N GLU A 7 -11.49 4.82 -0.55
CA GLU A 7 -12.88 5.28 -0.43
C GLU A 7 -13.55 5.50 -1.79
N LEU A 8 -12.83 6.05 -2.78
CA LEU A 8 -13.39 6.30 -4.11
C LEU A 8 -13.72 4.99 -4.83
N TYR A 9 -12.77 4.05 -4.86
CA TYR A 9 -12.98 2.75 -5.51
C TYR A 9 -14.16 2.01 -4.87
N ARG A 10 -14.18 1.95 -3.52
CA ARG A 10 -15.27 1.31 -2.76
C ARG A 10 -16.62 1.98 -2.96
N ALA A 11 -16.66 3.31 -3.09
CA ALA A 11 -17.90 4.03 -3.39
C ALA A 11 -18.43 3.69 -4.79
N ILE A 12 -17.54 3.55 -5.78
CA ILE A 12 -17.90 3.18 -7.16
C ILE A 12 -18.45 1.75 -7.20
N VAL A 13 -17.72 0.78 -6.62
CA VAL A 13 -18.11 -0.63 -6.57
C VAL A 13 -19.41 -0.82 -5.80
N GLY A 14 -19.56 -0.15 -4.67
CA GLY A 14 -20.75 -0.20 -3.83
C GLY A 14 -21.97 0.56 -4.38
N GLY A 15 -21.86 1.16 -5.58
CA GLY A 15 -22.99 1.90 -6.20
C GLY A 15 -23.45 3.11 -5.38
N ARG A 16 -22.54 3.77 -4.67
CA ARG A 16 -22.88 4.95 -3.85
C ARG A 16 -23.45 6.07 -4.70
N PRO A 17 -24.27 6.98 -4.11
CA PRO A 17 -24.82 8.12 -4.82
C PRO A 17 -23.74 8.95 -5.51
N GLN A 18 -24.07 9.50 -6.69
CA GLN A 18 -23.12 10.29 -7.50
C GLN A 18 -22.56 11.50 -6.72
N GLU A 19 -23.36 12.11 -5.85
CA GLU A 19 -22.94 13.24 -5.02
C GLU A 19 -21.81 12.86 -4.03
N GLU A 20 -21.86 11.65 -3.47
CA GLU A 20 -20.81 11.12 -2.60
C GLU A 20 -19.52 10.87 -3.39
N ILE A 21 -19.64 10.25 -4.57
CA ILE A 21 -18.51 10.02 -5.47
C ILE A 21 -17.84 11.34 -5.87
N ILE A 22 -18.63 12.35 -6.25
CA ILE A 22 -18.11 13.68 -6.60
C ILE A 22 -17.38 14.32 -5.42
N ARG A 23 -17.92 14.22 -4.21
CA ARG A 23 -17.28 14.74 -3.00
C ARG A 23 -15.90 14.09 -2.79
N LEU A 24 -15.80 12.77 -2.95
CA LEU A 24 -14.54 12.04 -2.84
C LEU A 24 -13.54 12.46 -3.93
N VAL A 25 -13.97 12.55 -5.19
CA VAL A 25 -13.10 13.00 -6.30
C VAL A 25 -12.54 14.40 -6.02
N LYS A 26 -13.36 15.32 -5.51
CA LYS A 26 -12.92 16.69 -5.18
C LYS A 26 -11.95 16.75 -4.02
N PHE A 27 -12.02 15.82 -3.09
CA PHE A 27 -11.14 15.75 -1.91
C PHE A 27 -9.71 15.38 -2.30
N TYR A 28 -9.51 14.43 -3.23
CA TYR A 28 -8.19 13.96 -3.62
C TYR A 28 -7.50 14.91 -4.60
N ASP A 29 -6.18 15.06 -4.50
CA ASP A 29 -5.36 15.84 -5.44
C ASP A 29 -5.26 15.15 -6.80
N TYR A 30 -5.16 13.82 -6.81
CA TYR A 30 -5.17 12.98 -8.00
C TYR A 30 -5.88 11.65 -7.75
N LEU A 31 -6.25 10.97 -8.81
CA LEU A 31 -6.92 9.66 -8.77
C LEU A 31 -5.97 8.56 -9.22
N GLU A 32 -6.23 7.35 -8.76
CA GLU A 32 -5.39 6.17 -9.02
C GLU A 32 -6.20 5.06 -9.64
N ILE A 33 -5.58 4.36 -10.60
CA ILE A 33 -6.02 3.08 -11.14
C ILE A 33 -4.87 2.09 -11.10
N GLN A 34 -5.18 0.80 -11.02
CA GLN A 34 -4.20 -0.27 -10.93
C GLN A 34 -4.45 -1.33 -12.02
N PRO A 35 -3.44 -2.18 -12.34
CA PRO A 35 -3.60 -3.33 -13.22
C PRO A 35 -4.79 -4.19 -12.79
N LEU A 36 -5.53 -4.73 -13.76
CA LEU A 36 -6.74 -5.50 -13.47
C LEU A 36 -6.46 -6.73 -12.61
N GLY A 37 -5.29 -7.36 -12.81
CA GLY A 37 -4.84 -8.51 -12.02
C GLY A 37 -4.73 -8.22 -10.51
N ASN A 38 -4.48 -6.97 -10.12
CA ASN A 38 -4.44 -6.58 -8.70
C ASN A 38 -5.82 -6.73 -8.03
N ASN A 39 -6.90 -6.60 -8.80
CA ASN A 39 -8.28 -6.64 -8.31
C ASN A 39 -9.05 -7.90 -8.74
N GLU A 40 -8.41 -8.84 -9.42
CA GLU A 40 -9.04 -10.08 -9.92
C GLU A 40 -9.63 -10.95 -8.78
N PHE A 41 -9.11 -10.82 -7.56
CA PHE A 41 -9.68 -11.51 -6.39
C PHE A 41 -11.16 -11.16 -6.16
N MET A 42 -11.63 -9.98 -6.60
CA MET A 42 -13.01 -9.55 -6.47
C MET A 42 -13.97 -10.46 -7.27
N LEU A 43 -13.50 -11.04 -8.39
CA LEU A 43 -14.28 -11.96 -9.23
C LEU A 43 -14.56 -13.30 -8.55
N ARG A 44 -13.80 -13.63 -7.51
CA ARG A 44 -13.92 -14.87 -6.74
C ARG A 44 -14.66 -14.69 -5.41
N SER A 45 -15.05 -13.45 -5.10
CA SER A 45 -15.65 -13.08 -3.82
C SER A 45 -17.15 -12.94 -3.93
N ASP A 46 -17.92 -13.76 -3.25
CA ASP A 46 -19.39 -13.63 -3.16
C ASP A 46 -19.85 -12.32 -2.49
N LYS A 47 -18.91 -11.56 -1.90
CA LYS A 47 -19.19 -10.30 -1.19
C LYS A 47 -19.03 -9.06 -2.07
N GLU A 48 -18.36 -9.20 -3.19
CA GLU A 48 -18.10 -8.08 -4.10
C GLU A 48 -19.06 -8.15 -5.30
N PRO A 49 -19.64 -7.03 -5.72
CA PRO A 49 -20.61 -7.00 -6.83
C PRO A 49 -19.93 -6.94 -8.20
N VAL A 50 -18.72 -7.47 -8.33
CA VAL A 50 -17.93 -7.48 -9.58
C VAL A 50 -17.76 -8.94 -10.00
N ASN A 51 -18.17 -9.28 -11.23
CA ASN A 51 -18.25 -10.65 -11.71
C ASN A 51 -17.41 -10.90 -12.96
N THR A 52 -16.96 -9.87 -13.64
CA THR A 52 -16.23 -9.98 -14.92
C THR A 52 -15.02 -9.05 -14.99
N MET A 53 -14.04 -9.42 -15.81
CA MET A 53 -12.89 -8.56 -16.10
C MET A 53 -13.32 -7.24 -16.77
N GLU A 54 -14.39 -7.26 -17.55
CA GLU A 54 -14.91 -6.04 -18.19
C GLU A 54 -15.46 -5.06 -17.15
N GLU A 55 -16.13 -5.54 -16.12
CA GLU A 55 -16.58 -4.70 -15.01
C GLU A 55 -15.40 -4.04 -14.27
N LEU A 56 -14.27 -4.76 -14.08
CA LEU A 56 -13.05 -4.16 -13.55
C LEU A 56 -12.47 -3.07 -14.47
N GLN A 57 -12.48 -3.32 -15.80
CA GLN A 57 -12.09 -2.30 -16.77
C GLN A 57 -13.01 -1.08 -16.72
N ASP A 58 -14.32 -1.28 -16.57
CA ASP A 58 -15.29 -0.20 -16.52
C ASP A 58 -15.16 0.66 -15.26
N ILE A 59 -14.74 0.07 -14.13
CA ILE A 59 -14.40 0.85 -12.93
C ILE A 59 -13.23 1.78 -13.23
N ASN A 60 -12.13 1.26 -13.81
CA ASN A 60 -10.99 2.08 -14.20
C ASN A 60 -11.35 3.15 -15.24
N ARG A 61 -12.15 2.80 -16.27
CA ARG A 61 -12.68 3.77 -17.24
C ARG A 61 -13.51 4.85 -16.55
N ARG A 62 -14.32 4.49 -15.56
CA ARG A 62 -15.13 5.45 -14.80
C ARG A 62 -14.24 6.40 -13.99
N ILE A 63 -13.18 5.90 -13.36
CA ILE A 63 -12.22 6.75 -12.63
C ILE A 63 -11.54 7.72 -13.61
N CYS A 64 -11.14 7.27 -14.81
CA CYS A 64 -10.56 8.14 -15.84
C CYS A 64 -11.55 9.25 -16.25
N ARG A 65 -12.81 8.91 -16.52
CA ARG A 65 -13.85 9.92 -16.87
C ARG A 65 -14.08 10.92 -15.74
N LEU A 66 -14.08 10.47 -14.48
CA LEU A 66 -14.19 11.36 -13.32
C LEU A 66 -12.98 12.29 -13.22
N GLY A 67 -11.78 11.80 -13.53
CA GLY A 67 -10.59 12.63 -13.62
C GLY A 67 -10.74 13.75 -14.65
N GLU A 68 -11.20 13.42 -15.86
CA GLU A 68 -11.45 14.38 -16.93
C GLU A 68 -12.54 15.41 -16.53
N GLU A 69 -13.67 14.94 -16.01
CA GLU A 69 -14.80 15.80 -15.62
C GLU A 69 -14.43 16.80 -14.53
N PHE A 70 -13.60 16.38 -13.55
CA PHE A 70 -13.24 17.21 -12.40
C PHE A 70 -11.82 17.77 -12.46
N ASN A 71 -11.16 17.69 -13.62
CA ASN A 71 -9.80 18.17 -13.84
C ASN A 71 -8.81 17.62 -12.80
N LYS A 72 -8.87 16.32 -12.54
CA LYS A 72 -7.94 15.59 -11.69
C LYS A 72 -7.04 14.70 -12.54
N LEU A 73 -5.74 14.71 -12.27
CA LEU A 73 -4.83 13.76 -12.89
C LEU A 73 -5.20 12.34 -12.46
N VAL A 74 -5.15 11.40 -13.39
CA VAL A 74 -5.30 9.97 -13.10
C VAL A 74 -3.97 9.30 -13.37
N VAL A 75 -3.48 8.51 -12.42
CA VAL A 75 -2.22 7.77 -12.53
C VAL A 75 -2.46 6.27 -12.43
N ALA A 76 -1.71 5.53 -13.22
CA ALA A 76 -1.64 4.07 -13.13
C ALA A 76 -0.45 3.69 -12.23
N THR A 77 -0.71 3.04 -11.11
CA THR A 77 0.32 2.53 -10.20
C THR A 77 0.35 1.01 -10.21
N CYS A 78 1.52 0.41 -9.99
CA CYS A 78 1.70 -1.03 -10.05
C CYS A 78 1.37 -1.74 -8.73
N ASP A 79 1.42 -1.03 -7.59
CA ASP A 79 1.26 -1.59 -6.24
C ASP A 79 2.27 -2.71 -5.93
N VAL A 80 3.54 -2.43 -6.15
CA VAL A 80 4.64 -3.40 -6.05
C VAL A 80 4.82 -3.92 -4.62
N HIS A 81 4.77 -5.25 -4.46
CA HIS A 81 5.04 -5.95 -3.21
C HIS A 81 6.24 -6.90 -3.31
N PHE A 82 6.66 -7.26 -4.50
CA PHE A 82 7.84 -8.08 -4.77
C PHE A 82 8.45 -7.72 -6.13
N LEU A 83 9.69 -8.14 -6.37
CA LEU A 83 10.47 -7.69 -7.53
C LEU A 83 10.10 -8.48 -8.79
N ASP A 84 10.34 -9.77 -8.77
CA ASP A 84 10.10 -10.66 -9.90
C ASP A 84 8.83 -11.50 -9.68
N PRO A 85 8.13 -11.96 -10.74
CA PRO A 85 6.90 -12.76 -10.59
C PRO A 85 7.08 -13.99 -9.68
N GLU A 86 8.24 -14.62 -9.70
CA GLU A 86 8.57 -15.80 -8.89
C GLU A 86 8.69 -15.51 -7.40
N ASP A 87 8.91 -14.25 -7.02
CA ASP A 87 9.06 -13.82 -5.63
C ASP A 87 7.71 -13.83 -4.88
N GLU A 88 6.59 -14.03 -5.56
CA GLU A 88 5.29 -14.22 -4.90
C GLU A 88 5.33 -15.25 -3.78
N ILE A 89 6.19 -16.28 -3.91
CA ILE A 89 6.34 -17.35 -2.93
C ILE A 89 6.71 -16.80 -1.55
N TYR A 90 7.56 -15.79 -1.48
CA TYR A 90 7.97 -15.18 -0.22
C TYR A 90 6.80 -14.44 0.46
N ARG A 91 5.98 -13.75 -0.34
CA ARG A 91 4.77 -13.10 0.16
C ARG A 91 3.76 -14.11 0.67
N ARG A 92 3.55 -15.22 -0.04
CA ARG A 92 2.70 -16.35 0.39
C ARG A 92 3.12 -16.88 1.76
N ILE A 93 4.42 -17.16 1.94
CA ILE A 93 4.96 -17.66 3.21
C ILE A 93 4.69 -16.67 4.36
N ILE A 94 4.95 -15.37 4.13
CA ILE A 94 4.74 -14.34 5.15
C ILE A 94 3.26 -14.20 5.49
N MET A 95 2.38 -14.19 4.50
CA MET A 95 0.93 -14.08 4.71
C MET A 95 0.37 -15.31 5.43
N ALA A 96 0.77 -16.51 5.02
CA ALA A 96 0.38 -17.75 5.69
C ALA A 96 0.86 -17.76 7.16
N GLY A 97 2.10 -17.32 7.42
CA GLY A 97 2.63 -17.19 8.77
C GLY A 97 1.88 -16.19 9.65
N LYS A 98 1.22 -15.20 9.03
CA LYS A 98 0.34 -14.23 9.72
C LYS A 98 -1.13 -14.69 9.82
N GLY A 99 -1.46 -15.87 9.30
CA GLY A 99 -2.79 -16.46 9.40
C GLY A 99 -3.79 -16.00 8.34
N PHE A 100 -3.35 -15.38 7.24
CA PHE A 100 -4.21 -15.05 6.11
C PHE A 100 -4.67 -16.35 5.42
N LYS A 101 -5.99 -16.51 5.27
CA LYS A 101 -6.59 -17.73 4.68
C LYS A 101 -6.42 -17.83 3.17
N ASP A 102 -6.27 -16.70 2.52
CA ASP A 102 -6.12 -16.50 1.08
C ASP A 102 -4.65 -16.34 0.65
N ALA A 103 -3.72 -16.72 1.52
CA ALA A 103 -2.29 -16.59 1.24
C ALA A 103 -1.84 -17.28 -0.06
N ASP A 104 -2.53 -18.34 -0.49
CA ASP A 104 -2.23 -19.08 -1.73
C ASP A 104 -2.80 -18.42 -2.99
N GLU A 105 -3.63 -17.38 -2.86
CA GLU A 105 -4.27 -16.66 -3.96
C GLU A 105 -3.63 -15.28 -4.15
N GLN A 106 -2.35 -15.26 -4.56
CA GLN A 106 -1.61 -14.01 -4.72
C GLN A 106 -2.05 -13.22 -5.95
N ALA A 107 -2.22 -11.89 -5.76
CA ALA A 107 -2.30 -10.96 -6.88
C ALA A 107 -0.89 -10.75 -7.49
N PRO A 108 -0.78 -10.45 -8.81
CA PRO A 108 0.50 -10.30 -9.50
C PRO A 108 1.15 -8.93 -9.20
N LEU A 109 1.56 -8.73 -7.95
CA LEU A 109 2.07 -7.45 -7.42
C LEU A 109 3.59 -7.30 -7.60
N TYR A 110 4.13 -7.78 -8.72
CA TYR A 110 5.55 -7.64 -9.06
C TYR A 110 5.83 -6.28 -9.73
N LEU A 111 7.10 -5.89 -9.75
CA LEU A 111 7.54 -4.66 -10.41
C LEU A 111 7.41 -4.80 -11.93
N ARG A 112 6.55 -4.01 -12.55
CA ARG A 112 6.39 -3.95 -14.00
C ARG A 112 7.21 -2.83 -14.60
N THR A 113 7.80 -3.10 -15.76
CA THR A 113 8.41 -2.07 -16.61
C THR A 113 7.35 -1.14 -17.19
N THR A 114 7.80 -0.03 -17.78
CA THR A 114 6.89 0.90 -18.46
C THR A 114 6.11 0.22 -19.59
N GLU A 115 6.77 -0.63 -20.37
CA GLU A 115 6.15 -1.37 -21.47
C GLU A 115 5.09 -2.35 -20.96
N GLU A 116 5.36 -3.05 -19.88
CA GLU A 116 4.38 -3.94 -19.24
C GLU A 116 3.20 -3.16 -18.70
N MET A 117 3.44 -2.02 -18.05
CA MET A 117 2.35 -1.15 -17.58
C MET A 117 1.50 -0.60 -18.74
N LEU A 118 2.11 -0.17 -19.84
CA LEU A 118 1.36 0.28 -21.03
C LEU A 118 0.47 -0.84 -21.58
N LYS A 119 0.94 -2.09 -21.57
CA LYS A 119 0.18 -3.26 -21.98
C LYS A 119 -0.99 -3.56 -21.04
N GLU A 120 -0.78 -3.45 -19.73
CA GLU A 120 -1.86 -3.63 -18.73
C GLU A 120 -3.04 -2.66 -18.94
N PHE A 121 -2.78 -1.47 -19.48
CA PHE A 121 -3.78 -0.43 -19.70
C PHE A 121 -4.17 -0.21 -21.18
N GLU A 122 -3.75 -1.10 -22.11
CA GLU A 122 -4.05 -0.97 -23.53
C GLU A 122 -5.57 -0.91 -23.84
N TYR A 123 -6.41 -1.50 -22.98
CA TYR A 123 -7.86 -1.46 -23.09
C TYR A 123 -8.47 -0.05 -22.93
N LEU A 124 -7.70 0.93 -22.46
CA LEU A 124 -8.06 2.34 -22.41
C LEU A 124 -7.81 3.07 -23.75
N GLY A 125 -7.09 2.41 -24.68
CA GLY A 125 -6.53 3.00 -25.88
C GLY A 125 -5.15 3.60 -25.64
N SER A 126 -4.28 3.59 -26.67
CA SER A 126 -2.86 3.93 -26.55
C SER A 126 -2.60 5.32 -25.94
N ALA A 127 -3.37 6.33 -26.37
CA ALA A 127 -3.20 7.69 -25.87
C ALA A 127 -3.54 7.82 -24.38
N LYS A 128 -4.61 7.17 -23.92
CA LYS A 128 -5.00 7.19 -22.51
C LYS A 128 -4.05 6.33 -21.67
N ALA A 129 -3.60 5.19 -22.17
CA ALA A 129 -2.60 4.37 -21.50
C ALA A 129 -1.29 5.17 -21.28
N GLU A 130 -0.77 5.84 -22.30
CA GLU A 130 0.41 6.71 -22.18
C GLU A 130 0.17 7.86 -21.18
N GLU A 131 -1.01 8.47 -21.22
CA GLU A 131 -1.37 9.54 -20.29
C GLU A 131 -1.28 9.09 -18.82
N VAL A 132 -1.91 7.96 -18.48
CA VAL A 132 -2.00 7.50 -17.07
C VAL A 132 -0.74 6.79 -16.58
N VAL A 133 0.02 6.14 -17.47
CA VAL A 133 1.24 5.39 -17.12
C VAL A 133 2.49 6.27 -17.12
N ILE A 134 2.59 7.23 -18.01
CA ILE A 134 3.81 8.02 -18.22
C ILE A 134 3.57 9.50 -17.91
N THR A 135 2.66 10.13 -18.62
CA THR A 135 2.52 11.59 -18.61
C THR A 135 2.09 12.11 -17.25
N ASN A 136 1.02 11.56 -16.68
CA ASN A 136 0.47 12.04 -15.41
C ASN A 136 1.36 11.73 -14.20
N PRO A 137 1.99 10.54 -14.07
CA PRO A 137 2.96 10.27 -13.01
C PRO A 137 4.13 11.28 -13.01
N ASN A 138 4.69 11.60 -14.20
CA ASN A 138 5.74 12.60 -14.32
C ASN A 138 5.26 13.99 -13.92
N LYS A 139 4.05 14.40 -14.34
CA LYS A 139 3.48 15.69 -13.90
C LYS A 139 3.34 15.78 -12.39
N ILE A 140 2.90 14.71 -11.72
CA ILE A 140 2.79 14.69 -10.26
C ILE A 140 4.17 14.78 -9.61
N ALA A 141 5.16 14.05 -10.13
CA ALA A 141 6.54 14.13 -9.65
C ALA A 141 7.10 15.56 -9.76
N ASP A 142 6.82 16.24 -10.88
CA ASP A 142 7.23 17.63 -11.09
C ASP A 142 6.53 18.65 -10.17
N MET A 143 5.33 18.32 -9.67
CA MET A 143 4.59 19.13 -8.69
C MET A 143 5.16 19.00 -7.28
N CYS A 144 5.95 17.96 -7.00
CA CYS A 144 6.52 17.72 -5.68
C CYS A 144 7.72 18.61 -5.41
N GLU A 145 7.71 19.32 -4.30
CA GLU A 145 8.86 20.10 -3.85
C GLU A 145 9.87 19.21 -3.10
N LYS A 146 11.14 19.61 -3.15
CA LYS A 146 12.17 18.94 -2.35
C LYS A 146 11.99 19.31 -0.87
N ILE A 147 11.60 18.34 -0.07
CA ILE A 147 11.40 18.51 1.37
C ILE A 147 12.35 17.60 2.17
N ALA A 148 12.60 18.00 3.41
CA ALA A 148 13.25 17.15 4.41
C ALA A 148 12.20 16.73 5.46
N PRO A 149 11.52 15.58 5.30
CA PRO A 149 10.39 15.18 6.16
C PRO A 149 10.83 14.87 7.60
N VAL A 150 12.10 14.54 7.78
CA VAL A 150 12.69 14.28 9.10
C VAL A 150 13.60 15.46 9.47
N ARG A 151 13.42 16.01 10.66
CA ARG A 151 14.32 17.06 11.18
C ARG A 151 15.75 16.53 11.28
N PRO A 152 16.77 17.35 10.93
CA PRO A 152 18.17 16.94 11.03
C PRO A 152 18.58 16.68 12.47
N ASP A 153 17.98 17.39 13.42
CA ASP A 153 18.29 17.28 14.84
C ASP A 153 17.46 16.18 15.51
N LYS A 154 18.13 15.39 16.34
CA LYS A 154 17.44 14.42 17.20
C LYS A 154 16.76 15.18 18.34
N CYS A 155 15.45 14.95 18.52
CA CYS A 155 14.66 15.57 19.58
C CYS A 155 13.98 14.47 20.43
N PRO A 156 14.73 13.63 21.16
CA PRO A 156 14.11 12.64 22.04
C PRO A 156 13.34 13.35 23.15
N PRO A 157 12.17 12.86 23.56
CA PRO A 157 11.46 13.40 24.70
C PRO A 157 12.31 13.21 25.97
N PHE A 158 12.39 14.25 26.80
CA PHE A 158 13.02 14.12 28.11
C PHE A 158 12.00 13.53 29.09
N ILE A 159 12.33 12.36 29.65
CA ILE A 159 11.57 11.72 30.72
C ILE A 159 12.52 11.53 31.88
N GLU A 160 12.18 12.12 33.03
CA GLU A 160 13.02 12.03 34.21
C GLU A 160 13.26 10.57 34.61
N ASN A 161 14.51 10.21 34.92
CA ASN A 161 14.95 8.86 35.27
C ASN A 161 14.65 7.76 34.22
N SER A 162 14.43 8.11 32.96
CA SER A 162 14.04 7.14 31.88
C SER A 162 15.07 6.02 31.73
N ASP A 163 16.36 6.32 31.84
CA ASP A 163 17.43 5.32 31.69
C ASP A 163 17.36 4.24 32.79
N GLN A 164 17.16 4.67 34.03
CA GLN A 164 17.00 3.73 35.13
C GLN A 164 15.68 2.95 35.02
N MET A 165 14.58 3.64 34.68
CA MET A 165 13.28 3.00 34.47
C MET A 165 13.35 1.93 33.42
N LEU A 166 13.99 2.23 32.25
CA LEU A 166 14.16 1.26 31.18
C LEU A 166 14.97 0.05 31.62
N ARG A 167 16.07 0.30 32.34
CA ARG A 167 16.91 -0.76 32.89
C ARG A 167 16.11 -1.66 33.83
N ASP A 168 15.37 -1.08 34.79
CA ASP A 168 14.54 -1.82 35.73
C ASP A 168 13.46 -2.65 35.03
N ILE A 169 12.77 -2.09 34.04
CA ILE A 169 11.77 -2.80 33.24
C ILE A 169 12.40 -4.02 32.54
N CYS A 170 13.54 -3.83 31.89
CA CYS A 170 14.22 -4.90 31.15
C CYS A 170 14.70 -6.01 32.08
N TYR A 171 15.36 -5.67 33.19
CA TYR A 171 15.85 -6.65 34.16
C TYR A 171 14.70 -7.38 34.87
N ASN A 172 13.67 -6.67 35.32
CA ASN A 172 12.48 -7.30 35.92
C ASN A 172 11.81 -8.28 34.95
N LYS A 173 11.71 -7.92 33.67
CA LYS A 173 11.18 -8.83 32.67
C LYS A 173 12.06 -10.04 32.45
N ALA A 174 13.38 -9.86 32.37
CA ALA A 174 14.33 -10.95 32.24
C ALA A 174 14.26 -11.92 33.44
N HIS A 175 14.25 -11.40 34.68
CA HIS A 175 14.08 -12.22 35.85
C HIS A 175 12.74 -12.98 35.88
N SER A 176 11.66 -12.36 35.43
CA SER A 176 10.37 -13.05 35.35
C SER A 176 10.35 -14.21 34.34
N MET A 177 11.22 -14.15 33.31
CA MET A 177 11.30 -15.16 32.25
C MET A 177 12.33 -16.26 32.54
N TYR A 178 13.46 -15.91 33.18
CA TYR A 178 14.63 -16.78 33.32
C TYR A 178 14.98 -17.11 34.79
N GLY A 179 14.27 -16.51 35.76
CA GLY A 179 14.54 -16.69 37.19
C GLY A 179 15.51 -15.66 37.76
N GLU A 180 15.84 -15.81 39.03
CA GLU A 180 16.71 -14.86 39.75
C GLU A 180 18.15 -14.85 39.21
N GLU A 181 18.68 -16.01 38.81
CA GLU A 181 19.97 -16.11 38.15
C GLU A 181 19.77 -16.08 36.62
N LEU A 182 20.15 -14.97 36.01
CA LEU A 182 20.05 -14.86 34.54
C LEU A 182 21.13 -15.68 33.84
N PRO A 183 20.80 -16.42 32.78
CA PRO A 183 21.80 -17.07 31.94
C PRO A 183 22.84 -16.05 31.45
N PRO A 184 24.14 -16.40 31.38
CA PRO A 184 25.19 -15.44 30.98
C PRO A 184 24.92 -14.73 29.65
N ILE A 185 24.43 -15.44 28.67
CA ILE A 185 24.10 -14.89 27.36
C ILE A 185 22.97 -13.81 27.41
N VAL A 186 21.99 -14.00 28.30
CA VAL A 186 20.90 -13.05 28.50
C VAL A 186 21.42 -11.80 29.19
N LYS A 187 22.24 -11.98 30.25
CA LYS A 187 22.84 -10.87 30.98
C LYS A 187 23.75 -10.04 30.07
N GLU A 188 24.64 -10.69 29.34
CA GLU A 188 25.53 -10.02 28.39
C GLU A 188 24.77 -9.23 27.34
N ARG A 189 23.67 -9.79 26.81
CA ARG A 189 22.83 -9.10 25.85
C ARG A 189 22.15 -7.87 26.42
N LEU A 190 21.57 -7.98 27.63
CA LEU A 190 20.93 -6.85 28.31
C LEU A 190 21.95 -5.73 28.59
N ASP A 191 23.13 -6.06 29.10
CA ASP A 191 24.17 -5.06 29.40
C ASP A 191 24.61 -4.35 28.10
N ARG A 192 24.74 -5.07 26.99
CA ARG A 192 25.14 -4.51 25.69
C ARG A 192 24.07 -3.58 25.10
N GLU A 193 22.81 -3.94 25.19
CA GLU A 193 21.72 -3.16 24.59
C GLU A 193 21.31 -1.94 25.44
N LEU A 194 21.61 -1.97 26.77
CA LEU A 194 21.28 -0.89 27.70
C LEU A 194 22.43 0.11 27.93
N ASN A 195 23.60 -0.13 27.36
CA ASN A 195 24.74 0.76 27.38
C ASN A 195 24.99 1.38 26.00
#